data_01b65b8652bff141e8a92fba7daf8236
#
_entry.id   01b65b8652bff141e8a92fba7daf8236
#
_cell.length_a   1.000
_cell.length_b   1.000
_cell.length_c   1.000
_cell.angle_alpha   90.00
_cell.angle_beta   90.00
_cell.angle_gamma   90.00
#
_symmetry.space_group_name_H-M   'P 1'
#
loop_
_entity.id
_entity.type
_entity.pdbx_description
1 polymer ?
#
loop_
_entity_poly.entity_id
_entity_poly.type
_entity_poly.pdbx_seq_one_letter_code
_entity_poly.pdbx_strand_id
1 'polypeptide(L)'
;MKANGVRYGDMLKTRCLSNLLDFTRFAFKVSTGNKFVIGKHHKIICNALDRVIRGECKRLIINLSPRYGKTQIAVKSFIEYGFALNPACRFLHLSYSDDLVLDNSREIRETLQMPEMQALFGVNIQSSNNKKWHTDKGGGLYAVSTGGQVTGFGAGQLTTDESFQREVNDFVPYYDSQFNGAIIIDDPIKPEDALSDNIREQVNRRFETTIRNRVNSRNTPIIIIMQRLHEHDLCGYLMETEPDEWEVVSLPCIEYDLHGTPRPLWDFKHTLEDLRKIEQANSFVFETQYMQNPKPLEGLMYRDFKTYDELPFSRKVKRCNYTDTADTGADYLCSICYEEHPEANYVVDVLYSKKSMEYTEQALAQMLAKRKTETCYIESNNGGRGFRRNVERLSRAYGNNKTYFVDFSQTKNKHVRIFTHSNEVNNLVVFPHDWETRWSEFARAIKGYRKEGHNAHDDAPDALTGTIEYRGKSSYNEISEEELFRDFL
;
A
#
# COMPACT_ATOMS: atom_id res chain seq x y z
N MET A 1 18.95 -43.82 -14.59
CA MET A 1 18.34 -45.09 -14.15
C MET A 1 17.03 -45.27 -14.89
N LYS A 2 16.84 -46.38 -15.60
CA LYS A 2 15.60 -46.73 -16.29
C LYS A 2 14.75 -47.60 -15.36
N ALA A 3 13.65 -47.04 -14.84
CA ALA A 3 12.61 -47.81 -14.23
C ALA A 3 11.50 -48.02 -15.28
N ASN A 4 11.26 -49.23 -15.69
CA ASN A 4 10.17 -49.68 -16.56
C ASN A 4 10.03 -48.95 -17.92
N GLY A 5 11.14 -48.60 -18.59
CA GLY A 5 11.08 -48.00 -19.94
C GLY A 5 10.76 -46.50 -20.00
N VAL A 6 10.36 -45.85 -18.89
CA VAL A 6 10.06 -44.41 -18.82
C VAL A 6 11.29 -43.67 -18.31
N ARG A 7 11.71 -42.60 -18.99
CA ARG A 7 12.81 -41.77 -18.51
C ARG A 7 12.35 -40.96 -17.29
N TYR A 8 13.25 -40.76 -16.32
CA TYR A 8 12.97 -39.96 -15.11
C TYR A 8 12.41 -38.56 -15.45
N GLY A 9 12.92 -37.94 -16.55
CA GLY A 9 12.40 -36.65 -17.05
C GLY A 9 10.94 -36.69 -17.44
N ASP A 10 10.49 -37.76 -18.10
CA ASP A 10 9.08 -37.91 -18.53
C ASP A 10 8.14 -38.06 -17.32
N MET A 11 8.57 -38.80 -16.30
CA MET A 11 7.83 -38.94 -15.05
C MET A 11 7.72 -37.59 -14.33
N LEU A 12 8.81 -36.82 -14.24
CA LEU A 12 8.83 -35.50 -13.62
C LEU A 12 7.96 -34.51 -14.40
N LYS A 13 8.07 -34.48 -15.71
CA LYS A 13 7.19 -33.66 -16.59
C LYS A 13 5.71 -34.00 -16.34
N THR A 14 5.33 -35.25 -16.40
CA THR A 14 3.94 -35.69 -16.17
C THR A 14 3.45 -35.24 -14.81
N ARG A 15 4.27 -35.38 -13.76
CA ARG A 15 3.92 -34.93 -12.42
C ARG A 15 3.76 -33.40 -12.34
N CYS A 16 4.68 -32.64 -12.91
CA CYS A 16 4.60 -31.18 -12.92
C CYS A 16 3.35 -30.69 -13.70
N LEU A 17 2.97 -31.37 -14.76
CA LEU A 17 1.80 -30.99 -15.57
C LEU A 17 0.47 -31.52 -15.00
N SER A 18 0.48 -32.34 -13.94
CA SER A 18 -0.75 -32.88 -13.36
C SER A 18 -1.51 -31.88 -12.48
N ASN A 19 -0.83 -30.92 -11.86
CA ASN A 19 -1.44 -29.86 -11.04
C ASN A 19 -0.47 -28.71 -10.78
N LEU A 20 -1.01 -27.53 -10.49
CA LEU A 20 -0.25 -26.31 -10.24
C LEU A 20 0.67 -26.41 -9.00
N LEU A 21 0.27 -27.14 -7.95
CA LEU A 21 1.07 -27.23 -6.72
C LEU A 21 2.41 -27.94 -6.97
N ASP A 22 2.39 -29.08 -7.66
CA ASP A 22 3.63 -29.81 -7.99
C ASP A 22 4.48 -29.03 -8.99
N PHE A 23 3.87 -28.34 -9.94
CA PHE A 23 4.57 -27.41 -10.83
C PHE A 23 5.23 -26.26 -10.04
N THR A 24 4.49 -25.58 -9.15
CA THR A 24 5.02 -24.48 -8.31
C THR A 24 6.23 -24.96 -7.49
N ARG A 25 6.16 -26.12 -6.89
CA ARG A 25 7.30 -26.69 -6.13
C ARG A 25 8.52 -26.90 -6.98
N PHE A 26 8.33 -27.36 -8.19
CA PHE A 26 9.45 -27.57 -9.14
C PHE A 26 10.02 -26.25 -9.62
N ALA A 27 9.19 -25.34 -10.16
CA ALA A 27 9.59 -24.05 -10.67
C ALA A 27 10.30 -23.18 -9.60
N PHE A 28 9.75 -23.14 -8.38
CA PHE A 28 10.37 -22.45 -7.25
C PHE A 28 11.73 -23.04 -6.86
N LYS A 29 11.86 -24.37 -6.88
CA LYS A 29 13.15 -25.02 -6.62
C LYS A 29 14.18 -24.70 -7.70
N VAL A 30 13.77 -24.64 -8.96
CA VAL A 30 14.62 -24.28 -10.10
C VAL A 30 15.06 -22.82 -9.98
N SER A 31 14.12 -21.89 -9.80
CA SER A 31 14.42 -20.45 -9.81
C SER A 31 15.19 -19.96 -8.57
N THR A 32 14.94 -20.54 -7.39
CA THR A 32 15.53 -20.04 -6.13
C THR A 32 16.56 -20.95 -5.50
N GLY A 33 16.67 -22.20 -5.95
CA GLY A 33 17.47 -23.24 -5.29
C GLY A 33 16.84 -23.81 -4.00
N ASN A 34 15.75 -23.22 -3.50
CA ASN A 34 15.13 -23.56 -2.22
C ASN A 34 13.87 -24.43 -2.36
N LYS A 35 13.51 -25.12 -1.30
CA LYS A 35 12.21 -25.83 -1.26
C LYS A 35 11.09 -24.85 -0.96
N PHE A 36 9.98 -24.94 -1.71
CA PHE A 36 8.76 -24.20 -1.41
C PHE A 36 8.10 -24.76 -0.14
N VAL A 37 7.95 -23.94 0.89
CA VAL A 37 7.31 -24.32 2.15
C VAL A 37 5.79 -24.24 1.99
N ILE A 38 5.13 -25.40 1.98
CA ILE A 38 3.69 -25.51 1.68
C ILE A 38 2.88 -25.29 2.95
N GLY A 39 1.93 -24.34 2.91
CA GLY A 39 0.84 -24.22 3.86
C GLY A 39 -0.48 -24.77 3.30
N LYS A 40 -1.51 -24.88 4.15
CA LYS A 40 -2.87 -25.29 3.77
C LYS A 40 -3.46 -24.37 2.69
N HIS A 41 -3.30 -23.06 2.86
CA HIS A 41 -3.77 -22.03 1.92
C HIS A 41 -3.16 -22.18 0.51
N HIS A 42 -1.90 -22.56 0.40
CA HIS A 42 -1.27 -22.81 -0.91
C HIS A 42 -1.98 -23.92 -1.69
N LYS A 43 -2.40 -24.99 -1.01
CA LYS A 43 -3.17 -26.08 -1.62
C LYS A 43 -4.55 -25.61 -2.08
N ILE A 44 -5.21 -24.77 -1.28
CA ILE A 44 -6.54 -24.21 -1.62
C ILE A 44 -6.42 -23.31 -2.86
N ILE A 45 -5.43 -22.41 -2.89
CA ILE A 45 -5.19 -21.51 -4.01
C ILE A 45 -4.86 -22.29 -5.28
N CYS A 46 -3.92 -23.25 -5.21
CA CYS A 46 -3.58 -24.09 -6.38
C CYS A 46 -4.80 -24.85 -6.91
N ASN A 47 -5.63 -25.39 -6.02
CA ASN A 47 -6.85 -26.10 -6.42
C ASN A 47 -7.86 -25.19 -7.14
N ALA A 48 -8.05 -23.96 -6.66
CA ALA A 48 -8.91 -22.97 -7.33
C ALA A 48 -8.35 -22.59 -8.71
N LEU A 49 -7.05 -22.39 -8.83
CA LEU A 49 -6.38 -22.07 -10.09
C LEU A 49 -6.36 -23.25 -11.08
N ASP A 50 -6.23 -24.50 -10.60
CA ASP A 50 -6.39 -25.69 -11.42
C ASP A 50 -7.80 -25.78 -12.02
N ARG A 51 -8.84 -25.35 -11.30
CA ARG A 51 -10.21 -25.25 -11.81
C ARG A 51 -10.36 -24.18 -12.89
N VAL A 52 -9.62 -23.05 -12.76
CA VAL A 52 -9.54 -22.05 -13.85
C VAL A 52 -8.95 -22.69 -15.12
N ILE A 53 -7.85 -23.42 -15.00
CA ILE A 53 -7.23 -24.12 -16.14
C ILE A 53 -8.16 -25.13 -16.80
N ARG A 54 -8.97 -25.84 -16.01
CA ARG A 54 -9.97 -26.79 -16.55
C ARG A 54 -11.23 -26.12 -17.11
N GLY A 55 -11.34 -24.77 -17.02
CA GLY A 55 -12.50 -24.01 -17.49
C GLY A 55 -13.72 -24.10 -16.57
N GLU A 56 -13.57 -24.63 -15.37
CA GLU A 56 -14.62 -24.79 -14.34
C GLU A 56 -14.90 -23.48 -13.60
N CYS A 57 -13.89 -22.60 -13.46
CA CYS A 57 -13.97 -21.28 -12.84
C CYS A 57 -13.45 -20.22 -13.80
N LYS A 58 -14.22 -19.16 -14.06
CA LYS A 58 -13.85 -18.10 -15.01
C LYS A 58 -13.65 -16.74 -14.34
N ARG A 59 -14.18 -16.58 -13.16
CA ARG A 59 -14.10 -15.34 -12.35
C ARG A 59 -13.67 -15.75 -10.94
N LEU A 60 -12.43 -15.46 -10.58
CA LEU A 60 -11.83 -15.89 -9.33
C LEU A 60 -11.28 -14.69 -8.57
N ILE A 61 -11.71 -14.54 -7.33
CA ILE A 61 -11.13 -13.62 -6.34
C ILE A 61 -10.37 -14.44 -5.31
N ILE A 62 -9.12 -14.06 -5.05
CA ILE A 62 -8.28 -14.64 -4.00
C ILE A 62 -7.89 -13.54 -3.03
N ASN A 63 -8.41 -13.58 -1.80
CA ASN A 63 -8.04 -12.65 -0.75
C ASN A 63 -7.13 -13.34 0.27
N LEU A 64 -5.94 -12.80 0.45
CA LEU A 64 -4.90 -13.38 1.30
C LEU A 64 -3.97 -12.29 1.84
N SER A 65 -3.50 -12.48 3.06
CA SER A 65 -2.57 -11.58 3.74
C SER A 65 -1.28 -11.32 2.97
N PRO A 66 -0.61 -10.18 3.23
CA PRO A 66 0.69 -9.88 2.62
C PRO A 66 1.74 -10.96 2.91
N ARG A 67 2.56 -11.29 1.92
CA ARG A 67 3.68 -12.24 2.03
C ARG A 67 3.30 -13.68 2.42
N TYR A 68 2.09 -14.11 2.10
CA TYR A 68 1.64 -15.49 2.21
C TYR A 68 1.72 -16.27 0.89
N GLY A 69 2.57 -15.84 -0.04
CA GLY A 69 2.83 -16.54 -1.30
C GLY A 69 1.85 -16.28 -2.43
N LYS A 70 0.92 -15.30 -2.29
CA LYS A 70 -0.12 -15.02 -3.29
C LYS A 70 0.44 -14.76 -4.70
N THR A 71 1.36 -13.80 -4.86
CA THR A 71 1.98 -13.45 -6.14
C THR A 71 2.82 -14.60 -6.71
N GLN A 72 3.55 -15.33 -5.83
CA GLN A 72 4.36 -16.47 -6.28
C GLN A 72 3.51 -17.56 -6.94
N ILE A 73 2.35 -17.90 -6.36
CA ILE A 73 1.50 -18.98 -6.88
C ILE A 73 0.59 -18.46 -7.99
N ALA A 74 -0.18 -17.40 -7.70
CA ALA A 74 -1.29 -17.00 -8.56
C ALA A 74 -0.88 -16.09 -9.71
N VAL A 75 0.35 -15.57 -9.71
CA VAL A 75 0.94 -14.83 -10.83
C VAL A 75 2.06 -15.65 -11.46
N LYS A 76 3.20 -15.78 -10.78
CA LYS A 76 4.40 -16.34 -11.39
C LYS A 76 4.21 -17.79 -11.81
N SER A 77 3.96 -18.68 -10.82
CA SER A 77 3.83 -20.12 -11.12
C SER A 77 2.62 -20.44 -11.99
N PHE A 78 1.52 -19.70 -11.86
CA PHE A 78 0.33 -19.91 -12.68
C PHE A 78 0.59 -19.56 -14.17
N ILE A 79 1.26 -18.45 -14.44
CA ILE A 79 1.63 -18.04 -15.81
C ILE A 79 2.66 -19.02 -16.40
N GLU A 80 3.70 -19.38 -15.62
CA GLU A 80 4.70 -20.38 -16.03
C GLU A 80 4.05 -21.74 -16.35
N TYR A 81 3.11 -22.17 -15.50
CA TYR A 81 2.36 -23.40 -15.70
C TYR A 81 1.49 -23.35 -16.94
N GLY A 82 0.81 -22.23 -17.17
CA GLY A 82 0.01 -22.04 -18.39
C GLY A 82 0.85 -22.16 -19.66
N PHE A 83 2.05 -21.56 -19.70
CA PHE A 83 2.97 -21.71 -20.83
C PHE A 83 3.54 -23.13 -20.94
N ALA A 84 3.77 -23.83 -19.83
CA ALA A 84 4.23 -25.22 -19.84
C ALA A 84 3.17 -26.18 -20.41
N LEU A 85 1.88 -25.89 -20.17
CA LEU A 85 0.74 -26.63 -20.72
C LEU A 85 0.50 -26.26 -22.19
N ASN A 86 0.52 -24.97 -22.51
CA ASN A 86 0.25 -24.43 -23.83
C ASN A 86 1.09 -23.17 -24.10
N PRO A 87 2.19 -23.27 -24.87
CA PRO A 87 3.03 -22.11 -25.20
C PRO A 87 2.32 -21.01 -26.00
N ALA A 88 1.13 -21.26 -26.55
CA ALA A 88 0.32 -20.27 -27.25
C ALA A 88 -0.57 -19.44 -26.29
N CYS A 89 -0.53 -19.69 -25.00
CA CYS A 89 -1.26 -18.91 -24.00
C CYS A 89 -0.92 -17.41 -24.07
N ARG A 90 -1.92 -16.57 -23.84
CA ARG A 90 -1.78 -15.13 -23.72
C ARG A 90 -2.20 -14.68 -22.35
N PHE A 91 -1.31 -13.93 -21.69
CA PHE A 91 -1.56 -13.42 -20.35
C PHE A 91 -1.48 -11.90 -20.33
N LEU A 92 -2.45 -11.28 -19.66
CA LEU A 92 -2.42 -9.89 -19.27
C LEU A 92 -2.22 -9.85 -17.76
N HIS A 93 -1.10 -9.30 -17.31
CA HIS A 93 -0.80 -9.14 -15.87
C HIS A 93 -0.86 -7.67 -15.49
N LEU A 94 -1.71 -7.35 -14.52
CA LEU A 94 -1.92 -6.00 -14.01
C LEU A 94 -1.60 -5.94 -12.50
N SER A 95 -1.04 -4.80 -12.05
CA SER A 95 -0.90 -4.44 -10.64
C SER A 95 -0.94 -2.93 -10.49
N TYR A 96 -0.95 -2.41 -9.26
CA TYR A 96 -0.92 -0.96 -9.04
C TYR A 96 0.42 -0.32 -9.46
N SER A 97 1.50 -1.06 -9.54
CA SER A 97 2.86 -0.57 -9.79
C SER A 97 3.47 -1.16 -11.06
N ASP A 98 4.04 -0.29 -11.90
CA ASP A 98 4.80 -0.70 -13.09
C ASP A 98 6.02 -1.54 -12.69
N ASP A 99 6.76 -1.16 -11.66
CA ASP A 99 7.95 -1.90 -11.22
C ASP A 99 7.61 -3.33 -10.82
N LEU A 100 6.52 -3.52 -10.06
CA LEU A 100 6.09 -4.86 -9.62
C LEU A 100 5.69 -5.76 -10.81
N VAL A 101 4.93 -5.24 -11.77
CA VAL A 101 4.52 -6.05 -12.93
C VAL A 101 5.68 -6.39 -13.84
N LEU A 102 6.63 -5.44 -14.01
CA LEU A 102 7.82 -5.65 -14.83
C LEU A 102 8.80 -6.64 -14.18
N ASP A 103 8.98 -6.57 -12.87
CA ASP A 103 9.79 -7.53 -12.11
C ASP A 103 9.20 -8.93 -12.18
N ASN A 104 7.89 -9.07 -11.94
CA ASN A 104 7.22 -10.36 -12.07
C ASN A 104 7.36 -10.94 -13.49
N SER A 105 7.17 -10.11 -14.51
CA SER A 105 7.30 -10.52 -15.92
C SER A 105 8.73 -10.95 -16.25
N ARG A 106 9.75 -10.24 -15.73
CA ARG A 106 11.15 -10.60 -15.89
C ARG A 106 11.45 -11.94 -15.26
N GLU A 107 11.05 -12.14 -14.00
CA GLU A 107 11.31 -13.38 -13.28
C GLU A 107 10.64 -14.59 -13.93
N ILE A 108 9.39 -14.46 -14.39
CA ILE A 108 8.68 -15.51 -15.14
C ILE A 108 9.48 -15.90 -16.39
N ARG A 109 9.92 -14.90 -17.15
CA ARG A 109 10.70 -15.14 -18.37
C ARG A 109 12.02 -15.83 -18.08
N GLU A 110 12.76 -15.34 -17.07
CA GLU A 110 14.04 -15.92 -16.65
C GLU A 110 13.85 -17.36 -16.17
N THR A 111 12.83 -17.64 -15.35
CA THR A 111 12.51 -19.01 -14.90
C THR A 111 12.23 -19.93 -16.08
N LEU A 112 11.37 -19.52 -17.04
CA LEU A 112 11.05 -20.33 -18.22
C LEU A 112 12.28 -20.60 -19.12
N GLN A 113 13.28 -19.74 -19.08
CA GLN A 113 14.52 -19.90 -19.86
C GLN A 113 15.60 -20.72 -19.15
N MET A 114 15.41 -21.10 -17.89
CA MET A 114 16.36 -21.95 -17.16
C MET A 114 16.52 -23.33 -17.81
N PRO A 115 17.71 -23.91 -17.80
CA PRO A 115 17.99 -25.19 -18.48
C PRO A 115 17.02 -26.30 -18.10
N GLU A 116 16.67 -26.40 -16.81
CA GLU A 116 15.76 -27.43 -16.29
C GLU A 116 14.32 -27.24 -16.83
N MET A 117 13.86 -25.99 -16.92
CA MET A 117 12.56 -25.65 -17.47
C MET A 117 12.52 -25.91 -18.97
N GLN A 118 13.59 -25.52 -19.69
CA GLN A 118 13.72 -25.78 -21.13
C GLN A 118 13.77 -27.28 -21.45
N ALA A 119 14.49 -28.07 -20.66
CA ALA A 119 14.61 -29.51 -20.86
C ALA A 119 13.27 -30.25 -20.69
N LEU A 120 12.38 -29.74 -19.83
CA LEU A 120 11.08 -30.37 -19.58
C LEU A 120 9.95 -29.81 -20.45
N PHE A 121 9.89 -28.49 -20.62
CA PHE A 121 8.72 -27.83 -21.20
C PHE A 121 9.00 -27.17 -22.55
N GLY A 122 10.23 -26.73 -22.82
CA GLY A 122 10.67 -26.22 -24.13
C GLY A 122 9.94 -24.94 -24.57
N VAL A 123 9.63 -24.02 -23.65
CA VAL A 123 8.94 -22.76 -23.97
C VAL A 123 9.95 -21.77 -24.54
N ASN A 124 9.91 -21.49 -25.84
CA ASN A 124 10.83 -20.58 -26.51
C ASN A 124 10.29 -19.14 -26.52
N ILE A 125 11.04 -18.23 -25.91
CA ILE A 125 10.69 -16.81 -25.82
C ILE A 125 11.54 -16.01 -26.81
N GLN A 126 10.88 -15.16 -27.63
CA GLN A 126 11.51 -14.43 -28.75
C GLN A 126 11.93 -12.99 -28.41
N SER A 127 11.54 -12.44 -27.25
CA SER A 127 11.78 -11.04 -26.90
C SER A 127 12.47 -10.88 -25.54
N SER A 128 13.28 -9.84 -25.41
CA SER A 128 13.94 -9.46 -24.15
C SER A 128 13.20 -8.34 -23.39
N ASN A 129 12.09 -7.82 -23.90
CA ASN A 129 11.33 -6.75 -23.25
C ASN A 129 10.56 -7.29 -22.05
N ASN A 130 10.67 -6.63 -20.88
CA ASN A 130 9.96 -7.05 -19.67
C ASN A 130 8.47 -6.68 -19.69
N LYS A 131 8.09 -5.61 -20.38
CA LYS A 131 6.69 -5.17 -20.48
C LYS A 131 5.86 -6.08 -21.36
N LYS A 132 6.46 -6.54 -22.48
CA LYS A 132 5.74 -7.31 -23.52
C LYS A 132 6.71 -8.29 -24.19
N TRP A 133 6.39 -9.57 -24.10
CA TRP A 133 7.16 -10.60 -24.79
C TRP A 133 6.26 -11.71 -25.34
N HIS A 134 6.78 -12.43 -26.31
CA HIS A 134 6.06 -13.47 -27.06
C HIS A 134 6.83 -14.78 -27.05
N THR A 135 6.08 -15.87 -27.21
CA THR A 135 6.63 -17.19 -27.50
C THR A 135 6.68 -17.44 -29.01
N ASP A 136 7.44 -18.41 -29.43
CA ASP A 136 7.51 -18.89 -30.83
C ASP A 136 6.18 -19.51 -31.34
N LYS A 137 5.24 -19.78 -30.42
CA LYS A 137 3.91 -20.33 -30.71
C LYS A 137 2.81 -19.27 -30.74
N GLY A 138 3.16 -17.97 -30.74
CA GLY A 138 2.22 -16.86 -30.79
C GLY A 138 1.52 -16.55 -29.47
N GLY A 139 1.95 -17.18 -28.37
CA GLY A 139 1.57 -16.78 -27.02
C GLY A 139 2.39 -15.60 -26.54
N GLY A 140 2.16 -15.16 -25.31
CA GLY A 140 2.94 -14.09 -24.69
C GLY A 140 2.38 -13.55 -23.40
N LEU A 141 3.14 -12.67 -22.77
CA LEU A 141 2.77 -11.93 -21.56
C LEU A 141 2.85 -10.43 -21.83
N TYR A 142 1.82 -9.70 -21.45
CA TYR A 142 1.82 -8.26 -21.34
C TYR A 142 1.64 -7.84 -19.86
N ALA A 143 2.63 -7.12 -19.33
CA ALA A 143 2.69 -6.66 -17.95
C ALA A 143 2.53 -5.13 -17.92
N VAL A 144 1.52 -4.63 -17.18
CA VAL A 144 1.15 -3.20 -17.16
C VAL A 144 0.51 -2.82 -15.83
N SER A 145 0.74 -1.58 -15.36
CA SER A 145 0.10 -1.10 -14.14
C SER A 145 -1.38 -0.75 -14.34
N THR A 146 -2.18 -0.98 -13.31
CA THR A 146 -3.58 -0.54 -13.26
C THR A 146 -3.70 0.98 -13.16
N GLY A 147 -2.71 1.66 -12.61
CA GLY A 147 -2.70 3.09 -12.36
C GLY A 147 -2.25 3.95 -13.53
N GLY A 148 -1.52 3.39 -14.52
CA GLY A 148 -1.02 4.11 -15.71
C GLY A 148 -0.67 5.58 -15.45
N GLN A 149 0.12 5.89 -14.43
CA GLN A 149 0.67 7.23 -14.31
C GLN A 149 1.66 7.41 -15.46
N VAL A 150 1.25 8.17 -16.45
CA VAL A 150 2.20 8.92 -17.27
C VAL A 150 2.87 9.89 -16.31
N THR A 151 4.07 9.53 -15.84
CA THR A 151 4.92 10.44 -15.08
C THR A 151 5.25 11.61 -15.98
N GLY A 152 4.62 12.72 -15.74
CA GLY A 152 4.91 13.99 -16.38
C GLY A 152 3.66 14.73 -16.80
N PHE A 153 3.31 15.73 -16.02
CA PHE A 153 2.30 16.77 -16.19
C PHE A 153 0.92 16.54 -15.55
N GLY A 154 0.71 17.31 -14.49
CA GLY A 154 -0.50 18.08 -14.17
C GLY A 154 -1.79 17.32 -13.97
N ALA A 155 -2.24 17.32 -12.72
CA ALA A 155 -3.64 17.21 -12.27
C ALA A 155 -4.71 16.87 -13.33
N GLY A 156 -5.33 15.68 -13.23
CA GLY A 156 -6.76 15.63 -13.45
C GLY A 156 -7.31 15.15 -14.77
N GLN A 157 -6.55 14.53 -15.69
CA GLN A 157 -7.16 13.85 -16.83
C GLN A 157 -6.64 12.41 -16.98
N LEU A 158 -7.54 11.45 -16.74
CA LEU A 158 -7.41 10.10 -17.23
C LEU A 158 -7.48 10.17 -18.76
N THR A 159 -6.34 10.26 -19.42
CA THR A 159 -6.26 10.00 -20.85
C THR A 159 -6.59 8.53 -21.04
N THR A 160 -7.75 8.25 -21.62
CA THR A 160 -8.03 6.97 -22.26
C THR A 160 -7.07 6.88 -23.44
N ASP A 161 -5.86 6.41 -23.20
CA ASP A 161 -4.86 6.28 -24.21
C ASP A 161 -5.30 5.16 -25.16
N GLU A 162 -5.69 5.52 -26.39
CA GLU A 162 -6.07 4.56 -27.42
C GLU A 162 -4.95 3.54 -27.71
N SER A 163 -3.69 3.90 -27.42
CA SER A 163 -2.54 3.01 -27.56
C SER A 163 -2.57 1.90 -26.51
N PHE A 164 -2.85 2.23 -25.24
CA PHE A 164 -3.05 1.24 -24.18
C PHE A 164 -4.19 0.28 -24.52
N GLN A 165 -5.27 0.80 -25.04
CA GLN A 165 -6.43 0.00 -25.42
C GLN A 165 -6.12 -0.99 -26.54
N ARG A 166 -5.34 -0.60 -27.56
CA ARG A 166 -4.91 -1.50 -28.63
C ARG A 166 -3.96 -2.58 -28.11
N GLU A 167 -2.98 -2.19 -27.30
CA GLU A 167 -2.01 -3.12 -26.73
C GLU A 167 -2.67 -4.18 -25.83
N VAL A 168 -3.65 -3.81 -25.01
CA VAL A 168 -4.42 -4.75 -24.18
C VAL A 168 -5.18 -5.75 -25.05
N ASN A 169 -5.83 -5.30 -26.13
CA ASN A 169 -6.58 -6.17 -27.02
C ASN A 169 -5.72 -7.25 -27.68
N ASP A 170 -4.45 -6.95 -27.98
CA ASP A 170 -3.52 -7.91 -28.57
C ASP A 170 -3.16 -9.08 -27.63
N PHE A 171 -3.35 -8.88 -26.33
CA PHE A 171 -3.00 -9.86 -25.28
C PHE A 171 -4.21 -10.51 -24.59
N VAL A 172 -5.42 -10.10 -24.91
CA VAL A 172 -6.60 -10.80 -24.42
C VAL A 172 -6.64 -12.21 -25.00
N PRO A 173 -6.75 -13.26 -24.17
CA PRO A 173 -6.84 -14.63 -24.65
C PRO A 173 -8.01 -14.82 -25.59
N TYR A 174 -7.78 -15.53 -26.71
CA TYR A 174 -8.87 -15.97 -27.55
C TYR A 174 -9.66 -17.09 -26.88
N TYR A 175 -10.98 -17.11 -27.08
CA TYR A 175 -11.78 -18.22 -26.61
C TYR A 175 -11.49 -19.47 -27.46
N ASP A 176 -11.10 -20.55 -26.77
CA ASP A 176 -10.98 -21.89 -27.35
C ASP A 176 -11.52 -22.91 -26.32
N SER A 177 -11.70 -24.13 -26.70
CA SER A 177 -12.07 -25.27 -25.83
C SER A 177 -10.97 -25.64 -24.83
N GLN A 178 -9.75 -25.15 -25.03
CA GLN A 178 -8.58 -25.33 -24.15
C GLN A 178 -8.21 -24.05 -23.44
N PHE A 179 -7.47 -24.17 -22.32
CA PHE A 179 -6.92 -23.02 -21.61
C PHE A 179 -5.89 -22.27 -22.49
N ASN A 180 -6.18 -21.02 -22.78
CA ASN A 180 -5.36 -20.16 -23.63
C ASN A 180 -4.82 -18.90 -22.92
N GLY A 181 -4.80 -18.92 -21.60
CA GLY A 181 -4.32 -17.81 -20.77
C GLY A 181 -5.41 -17.16 -19.93
N ALA A 182 -5.08 -16.04 -19.28
CA ALA A 182 -5.96 -15.34 -18.36
C ALA A 182 -5.58 -13.86 -18.22
N ILE A 183 -6.51 -13.06 -17.69
CA ILE A 183 -6.25 -11.75 -17.12
C ILE A 183 -6.01 -11.93 -15.63
N ILE A 184 -4.88 -11.44 -15.15
CA ILE A 184 -4.46 -11.56 -13.76
C ILE A 184 -4.23 -10.16 -13.19
N ILE A 185 -4.96 -9.82 -12.14
CA ILE A 185 -4.88 -8.53 -11.45
C ILE A 185 -4.34 -8.81 -10.05
N ASP A 186 -3.11 -8.39 -9.79
CA ASP A 186 -2.42 -8.57 -8.51
C ASP A 186 -2.29 -7.23 -7.80
N ASP A 187 -2.88 -7.09 -6.63
CA ASP A 187 -2.93 -5.87 -5.83
C ASP A 187 -3.25 -4.63 -6.71
N PRO A 188 -4.52 -4.42 -7.12
CA PRO A 188 -4.91 -3.35 -8.07
C PRO A 188 -4.77 -1.94 -7.51
N ILE A 189 -4.63 -1.79 -6.20
CA ILE A 189 -4.53 -0.53 -5.46
C ILE A 189 -3.49 -0.65 -4.35
N LYS A 190 -2.76 0.45 -4.08
CA LYS A 190 -1.85 0.51 -2.93
C LYS A 190 -2.63 0.56 -1.62
N PRO A 191 -2.10 -0.03 -0.53
CA PRO A 191 -2.74 0.06 0.79
C PRO A 191 -3.00 1.51 1.24
N GLU A 192 -2.06 2.42 0.98
CA GLU A 192 -2.18 3.84 1.36
C GLU A 192 -3.30 4.56 0.58
N ASP A 193 -3.54 4.16 -0.67
CA ASP A 193 -4.53 4.77 -1.55
C ASP A 193 -5.94 4.21 -1.31
N ALA A 194 -6.04 3.06 -0.67
CA ALA A 194 -7.32 2.35 -0.48
C ALA A 194 -8.29 3.07 0.46
N LEU A 195 -7.83 4.04 1.25
CA LEU A 195 -8.68 4.88 2.09
C LEU A 195 -9.26 6.09 1.33
N SER A 196 -8.81 6.36 0.12
CA SER A 196 -9.34 7.43 -0.74
C SER A 196 -10.49 6.94 -1.60
N ASP A 197 -11.70 7.48 -1.38
CA ASP A 197 -12.90 7.17 -2.19
C ASP A 197 -12.62 7.37 -3.68
N ASN A 198 -12.04 8.52 -4.03
CA ASN A 198 -11.73 8.86 -5.42
C ASN A 198 -10.81 7.82 -6.10
N ILE A 199 -9.80 7.33 -5.39
CA ILE A 199 -8.85 6.36 -5.97
C ILE A 199 -9.53 4.99 -6.09
N ARG A 200 -10.30 4.55 -5.08
CA ARG A 200 -11.07 3.31 -5.16
C ARG A 200 -12.05 3.33 -6.33
N GLU A 201 -12.83 4.41 -6.47
CA GLU A 201 -13.76 4.57 -7.60
C GLU A 201 -13.04 4.58 -8.95
N GLN A 202 -11.87 5.18 -9.06
CA GLN A 202 -11.06 5.16 -10.28
C GLN A 202 -10.63 3.73 -10.63
N VAL A 203 -10.17 2.95 -9.64
CA VAL A 203 -9.79 1.54 -9.85
C VAL A 203 -10.99 0.72 -10.30
N ASN A 204 -12.13 0.85 -9.62
CA ASN A 204 -13.36 0.13 -9.95
C ASN A 204 -13.88 0.53 -11.36
N ARG A 205 -13.91 1.82 -11.66
CA ARG A 205 -14.29 2.32 -12.99
C ARG A 205 -13.36 1.81 -14.08
N ARG A 206 -12.05 1.79 -13.84
CA ARG A 206 -11.08 1.29 -14.83
C ARG A 206 -11.25 -0.22 -15.07
N PHE A 207 -11.55 -0.98 -14.04
CA PHE A 207 -11.92 -2.38 -14.22
C PHE A 207 -13.13 -2.51 -15.16
N GLU A 208 -14.22 -1.78 -14.89
CA GLU A 208 -15.44 -1.81 -15.68
C GLU A 208 -15.24 -1.34 -17.13
N THR A 209 -14.57 -0.21 -17.32
CA THR A 209 -14.47 0.43 -18.64
C THR A 209 -13.38 -0.17 -19.51
N THR A 210 -12.30 -0.66 -18.92
CA THR A 210 -11.11 -1.08 -19.67
C THR A 210 -10.90 -2.59 -19.65
N ILE A 211 -10.94 -3.22 -18.49
CA ILE A 211 -10.57 -4.63 -18.37
C ILE A 211 -11.76 -5.53 -18.74
N ARG A 212 -12.90 -5.27 -18.14
CA ARG A 212 -14.11 -6.06 -18.33
C ARG A 212 -14.65 -5.98 -19.75
N ASN A 213 -14.75 -4.80 -20.33
CA ASN A 213 -15.33 -4.59 -21.67
C ASN A 213 -14.42 -5.07 -22.81
N ARG A 214 -13.18 -5.45 -22.51
CA ARG A 214 -12.21 -5.92 -23.52
C ARG A 214 -11.97 -7.41 -23.51
N VAL A 215 -12.60 -8.10 -22.59
CA VAL A 215 -12.66 -9.56 -22.65
C VAL A 215 -13.54 -9.93 -23.84
N ASN A 216 -12.94 -10.40 -24.93
CA ASN A 216 -13.67 -10.78 -26.14
C ASN A 216 -14.69 -11.91 -25.92
N SER A 217 -14.65 -12.54 -24.76
CA SER A 217 -15.59 -13.57 -24.34
C SER A 217 -15.71 -13.59 -22.82
N ARG A 218 -16.95 -13.73 -22.32
CA ARG A 218 -17.22 -14.03 -20.90
C ARG A 218 -16.53 -15.32 -20.39
N ASN A 219 -15.97 -16.09 -21.31
CA ASN A 219 -15.24 -17.32 -20.99
C ASN A 219 -13.75 -17.09 -20.72
N THR A 220 -13.18 -15.94 -21.07
CA THR A 220 -11.80 -15.59 -20.70
C THR A 220 -11.68 -15.48 -19.18
N PRO A 221 -10.80 -16.25 -18.52
CA PRO A 221 -10.64 -16.17 -17.09
C PRO A 221 -10.12 -14.80 -16.64
N ILE A 222 -10.71 -14.28 -15.58
CA ILE A 222 -10.19 -13.12 -14.84
C ILE A 222 -9.93 -13.55 -13.40
N ILE A 223 -8.71 -13.32 -12.93
CA ILE A 223 -8.26 -13.67 -11.59
C ILE A 223 -7.84 -12.38 -10.89
N ILE A 224 -8.43 -12.09 -9.75
CA ILE A 224 -8.07 -10.95 -8.91
C ILE A 224 -7.44 -11.48 -7.63
N ILE A 225 -6.24 -11.02 -7.32
CA ILE A 225 -5.49 -11.44 -6.15
C ILE A 225 -5.13 -10.19 -5.35
N MET A 226 -5.61 -10.06 -4.13
CA MET A 226 -5.24 -8.96 -3.25
C MET A 226 -5.52 -9.28 -1.78
N GLN A 227 -4.89 -8.56 -0.86
CA GLN A 227 -5.44 -8.44 0.48
C GLN A 227 -6.63 -7.48 0.46
N ARG A 228 -7.64 -7.70 1.30
CA ARG A 228 -8.71 -6.74 1.47
C ARG A 228 -8.15 -5.48 2.13
N LEU A 229 -8.58 -4.33 1.66
CA LEU A 229 -8.09 -3.04 2.13
C LEU A 229 -9.23 -2.13 2.59
N HIS A 230 -10.40 -2.26 1.98
CA HIS A 230 -11.60 -1.50 2.27
C HIS A 230 -12.85 -2.30 1.88
N GLU A 231 -14.02 -2.02 2.48
CA GLU A 231 -15.26 -2.72 2.11
C GLU A 231 -15.62 -2.52 0.63
N HIS A 232 -15.38 -1.32 0.08
CA HIS A 232 -15.60 -0.97 -1.33
C HIS A 232 -14.31 -1.00 -2.17
N ASP A 233 -13.29 -1.79 -1.80
CA ASP A 233 -12.20 -2.10 -2.70
C ASP A 233 -12.70 -2.90 -3.92
N LEU A 234 -11.86 -3.13 -4.92
CA LEU A 234 -12.30 -3.81 -6.14
C LEU A 234 -13.00 -5.16 -5.86
N CYS A 235 -12.48 -5.94 -4.91
CA CYS A 235 -13.11 -7.21 -4.54
C CYS A 235 -14.47 -7.00 -3.86
N GLY A 236 -14.58 -6.02 -2.94
CA GLY A 236 -15.84 -5.69 -2.29
C GLY A 236 -16.88 -5.19 -3.27
N TYR A 237 -16.49 -4.28 -4.15
CA TYR A 237 -17.34 -3.77 -5.22
C TYR A 237 -17.91 -4.91 -6.10
N LEU A 238 -17.07 -5.85 -6.52
CA LEU A 238 -17.52 -6.96 -7.37
C LEU A 238 -18.39 -7.96 -6.63
N MET A 239 -18.08 -8.26 -5.37
CA MET A 239 -18.92 -9.15 -4.55
C MET A 239 -20.29 -8.54 -4.27
N GLU A 240 -20.41 -7.22 -4.19
CA GLU A 240 -21.67 -6.50 -3.98
C GLU A 240 -22.49 -6.41 -5.29
N THR A 241 -21.83 -6.02 -6.38
CA THR A 241 -22.53 -5.77 -7.66
C THR A 241 -22.78 -7.04 -8.47
N GLU A 242 -22.01 -8.11 -8.26
CA GLU A 242 -22.07 -9.36 -9.02
C GLU A 242 -21.89 -10.59 -8.11
N PRO A 243 -22.76 -10.77 -7.12
CA PRO A 243 -22.57 -11.78 -6.06
C PRO A 243 -22.47 -13.23 -6.56
N ASP A 244 -23.08 -13.56 -7.70
CA ASP A 244 -23.15 -14.91 -8.26
C ASP A 244 -22.11 -15.16 -9.38
N GLU A 245 -21.37 -14.14 -9.80
CA GLU A 245 -20.43 -14.26 -10.92
C GLU A 245 -19.01 -14.66 -10.48
N TRP A 246 -18.65 -14.37 -9.24
CA TRP A 246 -17.30 -14.53 -8.72
C TRP A 246 -17.19 -15.63 -7.70
N GLU A 247 -16.29 -16.60 -7.96
CA GLU A 247 -15.83 -17.50 -6.91
C GLU A 247 -14.82 -16.79 -6.01
N VAL A 248 -15.05 -16.80 -4.69
CA VAL A 248 -14.23 -16.08 -3.71
C VAL A 248 -13.50 -17.06 -2.82
N VAL A 249 -12.18 -17.03 -2.85
CA VAL A 249 -11.28 -17.73 -1.94
C VAL A 249 -10.71 -16.71 -0.96
N SER A 250 -11.38 -16.54 0.18
CA SER A 250 -10.94 -15.64 1.25
C SER A 250 -10.26 -16.45 2.36
N LEU A 251 -9.02 -16.09 2.69
CA LEU A 251 -8.14 -16.84 3.57
C LEU A 251 -7.61 -15.94 4.70
N PRO A 252 -8.35 -15.86 5.84
CA PRO A 252 -7.92 -15.11 7.01
C PRO A 252 -6.67 -15.76 7.63
N CYS A 253 -5.78 -14.94 8.23
CA CYS A 253 -4.55 -15.43 8.84
C CYS A 253 -4.76 -16.21 10.15
N ILE A 254 -5.94 -16.09 10.78
CA ILE A 254 -6.36 -16.92 11.91
C ILE A 254 -7.61 -17.67 11.49
N GLU A 255 -7.57 -19.00 11.58
CA GLU A 255 -8.71 -19.88 11.44
C GLU A 255 -9.14 -20.38 12.83
N TYR A 256 -10.41 -20.71 12.98
CA TYR A 256 -10.93 -21.32 14.20
C TYR A 256 -11.35 -22.76 13.90
N ASP A 257 -10.96 -23.70 14.75
CA ASP A 257 -11.41 -25.07 14.64
C ASP A 257 -12.86 -25.23 15.14
N LEU A 258 -13.40 -26.44 15.06
CA LEU A 258 -14.78 -26.75 15.47
C LEU A 258 -15.07 -26.46 16.96
N HIS A 259 -14.03 -26.32 17.78
CA HIS A 259 -14.12 -25.97 19.20
C HIS A 259 -13.87 -24.46 19.46
N GLY A 260 -13.71 -23.68 18.41
CA GLY A 260 -13.42 -22.26 18.53
C GLY A 260 -11.95 -21.93 18.89
N THR A 261 -11.05 -22.94 18.81
CA THR A 261 -9.62 -22.73 19.11
C THR A 261 -8.94 -22.03 17.92
N PRO A 262 -8.29 -20.89 18.13
CA PRO A 262 -7.61 -20.15 17.06
C PRO A 262 -6.34 -20.90 16.63
N ARG A 263 -6.10 -20.92 15.32
CA ARG A 263 -4.88 -21.46 14.71
C ARG A 263 -4.38 -20.52 13.63
N PRO A 264 -3.06 -20.29 13.52
CA PRO A 264 -2.54 -19.50 12.40
C PRO A 264 -2.73 -20.27 11.10
N LEU A 265 -3.09 -19.57 10.03
CA LEU A 265 -3.21 -20.14 8.68
C LEU A 265 -1.88 -20.74 8.20
N TRP A 266 -0.77 -20.13 8.61
CA TRP A 266 0.59 -20.56 8.27
C TRP A 266 1.57 -20.23 9.39
N ASP A 267 1.78 -21.16 10.29
CA ASP A 267 2.65 -21.05 11.46
C ASP A 267 4.14 -20.85 11.12
N PHE A 268 4.56 -21.31 9.93
CA PHE A 268 5.89 -20.99 9.39
C PHE A 268 6.11 -19.48 9.22
N LYS A 269 5.05 -18.71 8.93
CA LYS A 269 5.15 -17.26 8.69
C LYS A 269 4.88 -16.44 9.94
N HIS A 270 3.81 -16.74 10.65
CA HIS A 270 3.42 -16.06 11.88
C HIS A 270 2.84 -17.06 12.89
N THR A 271 3.31 -16.97 14.12
CA THR A 271 2.65 -17.61 15.26
C THR A 271 1.41 -16.83 15.67
N LEU A 272 0.55 -17.41 16.52
CA LEU A 272 -0.60 -16.67 17.07
C LEU A 272 -0.15 -15.46 17.89
N GLU A 273 0.99 -15.55 18.59
CA GLU A 273 1.54 -14.44 19.35
C GLU A 273 1.95 -13.25 18.44
N ASP A 274 2.60 -13.57 17.31
CA ASP A 274 2.97 -12.52 16.31
C ASP A 274 1.73 -11.83 15.76
N LEU A 275 0.69 -12.62 15.42
CA LEU A 275 -0.57 -12.08 14.90
C LEU A 275 -1.30 -11.23 15.93
N ARG A 276 -1.28 -11.59 17.23
CA ARG A 276 -1.84 -10.77 18.31
C ARG A 276 -1.09 -9.46 18.50
N LYS A 277 0.23 -9.44 18.36
CA LYS A 277 1.02 -8.19 18.38
C LYS A 277 0.64 -7.25 17.23
N ILE A 278 0.45 -7.80 16.03
CA ILE A 278 -0.01 -7.01 14.87
C ILE A 278 -1.41 -6.44 15.11
N GLU A 279 -2.33 -7.24 15.64
CA GLU A 279 -3.68 -6.81 16.00
C GLU A 279 -3.68 -5.66 17.02
N GLN A 280 -2.86 -5.77 18.07
CA GLN A 280 -2.71 -4.74 19.10
C GLN A 280 -2.10 -3.45 18.55
N ALA A 281 -1.16 -3.56 17.61
CA ALA A 281 -0.52 -2.39 16.99
C ALA A 281 -1.51 -1.61 16.12
N ASN A 282 -2.30 -2.30 15.27
CA ASN A 282 -3.30 -1.68 14.42
C ASN A 282 -4.42 -2.67 14.10
N SER A 283 -5.51 -2.62 14.87
CA SER A 283 -6.66 -3.52 14.72
C SER A 283 -7.37 -3.37 13.38
N PHE A 284 -7.41 -2.16 12.79
CA PHE A 284 -8.01 -1.94 11.47
C PHE A 284 -7.21 -2.65 10.37
N VAL A 285 -5.90 -2.45 10.32
CA VAL A 285 -5.02 -3.13 9.36
C VAL A 285 -5.11 -4.65 9.57
N PHE A 286 -5.17 -5.12 10.81
CA PHE A 286 -5.31 -6.53 11.10
C PHE A 286 -6.62 -7.10 10.57
N GLU A 287 -7.77 -6.49 10.88
CA GLU A 287 -9.09 -6.93 10.40
C GLU A 287 -9.17 -6.92 8.87
N THR A 288 -8.69 -5.87 8.22
CA THR A 288 -8.74 -5.76 6.76
C THR A 288 -7.74 -6.69 6.08
N GLN A 289 -6.43 -6.50 6.29
CA GLN A 289 -5.39 -7.12 5.50
C GLN A 289 -5.02 -8.53 5.96
N TYR A 290 -5.19 -8.84 7.26
CA TYR A 290 -4.86 -10.14 7.81
C TYR A 290 -6.09 -11.04 7.97
N MET A 291 -7.21 -10.51 8.41
CA MET A 291 -8.45 -11.29 8.55
C MET A 291 -9.33 -11.25 7.29
N GLN A 292 -8.98 -10.46 6.29
CA GLN A 292 -9.75 -10.29 5.04
C GLN A 292 -11.19 -9.82 5.29
N ASN A 293 -11.43 -9.09 6.38
CA ASN A 293 -12.74 -8.66 6.85
C ASN A 293 -12.78 -7.14 7.04
N PRO A 294 -12.77 -6.34 5.96
CA PRO A 294 -12.92 -4.90 6.08
C PRO A 294 -14.31 -4.58 6.64
N LYS A 295 -14.33 -3.70 7.63
CA LYS A 295 -15.54 -3.17 8.24
C LYS A 295 -15.65 -1.69 7.92
N PRO A 296 -16.87 -1.12 7.85
CA PRO A 296 -17.06 0.32 7.69
C PRO A 296 -16.24 1.10 8.71
N LEU A 297 -15.59 2.16 8.25
CA LEU A 297 -14.84 3.07 9.10
C LEU A 297 -15.82 4.07 9.76
N GLU A 298 -16.60 3.60 10.70
CA GLU A 298 -17.56 4.46 11.39
C GLU A 298 -16.93 5.26 12.53
N GLY A 299 -17.50 6.44 12.79
CA GLY A 299 -17.22 7.24 13.96
C GLY A 299 -16.10 8.26 13.80
N LEU A 300 -15.68 8.80 14.95
CA LEU A 300 -14.65 9.84 15.03
C LEU A 300 -13.25 9.25 14.95
N MET A 301 -12.33 10.02 14.35
CA MET A 301 -10.92 9.63 14.19
C MET A 301 -10.23 9.50 15.54
N TYR A 302 -10.51 10.43 16.45
CA TYR A 302 -9.88 10.52 17.75
C TYR A 302 -10.84 10.20 18.88
N ARG A 303 -10.29 9.60 19.95
CA ARG A 303 -10.95 9.40 21.24
C ARG A 303 -10.66 10.60 22.14
N ASP A 304 -11.10 10.56 23.38
CA ASP A 304 -10.69 11.55 24.39
C ASP A 304 -9.17 11.48 24.62
N PHE A 305 -8.55 12.65 24.55
CA PHE A 305 -7.11 12.78 24.79
C PHE A 305 -6.79 12.81 26.30
N LYS A 306 -5.61 12.32 26.62
CA LYS A 306 -5.02 12.52 27.94
C LYS A 306 -4.76 14.00 28.17
N THR A 307 -4.92 14.45 29.42
CA THR A 307 -4.67 15.84 29.78
C THR A 307 -3.66 15.95 30.95
N TYR A 308 -3.06 17.13 31.06
CA TYR A 308 -2.16 17.48 32.17
C TYR A 308 -2.55 18.83 32.76
N ASP A 309 -2.33 18.97 34.08
CA ASP A 309 -2.43 20.25 34.80
C ASP A 309 -1.07 20.95 34.84
N GLU A 310 -0.02 20.20 35.13
CA GLU A 310 1.37 20.66 35.16
C GLU A 310 2.23 19.78 34.26
N LEU A 311 3.18 20.39 33.55
CA LEU A 311 4.13 19.65 32.71
C LEU A 311 5.01 18.75 33.57
N PRO A 312 5.17 17.47 33.25
CA PRO A 312 6.02 16.58 33.99
C PRO A 312 7.49 17.01 33.88
N PHE A 313 8.20 16.88 34.99
CA PHE A 313 9.64 17.13 34.98
C PHE A 313 10.38 16.00 34.27
N SER A 314 11.15 16.34 33.22
CA SER A 314 12.05 15.40 32.56
C SER A 314 13.39 16.08 32.26
N ARG A 315 14.49 15.33 32.37
CA ARG A 315 15.84 15.82 31.98
C ARG A 315 16.05 15.75 30.45
N LYS A 316 15.22 15.03 29.73
CA LYS A 316 15.31 14.83 28.28
C LYS A 316 14.04 15.37 27.63
N VAL A 317 13.96 16.69 27.49
CA VAL A 317 12.85 17.38 26.84
C VAL A 317 13.37 18.12 25.62
N LYS A 318 12.70 17.98 24.48
CA LYS A 318 12.92 18.80 23.30
C LYS A 318 11.69 19.69 23.10
N ARG A 319 11.91 21.00 22.87
CA ARG A 319 10.83 21.94 22.55
C ARG A 319 10.69 22.07 21.04
N CYS A 320 9.65 21.45 20.52
CA CYS A 320 9.40 21.35 19.10
C CYS A 320 8.17 22.15 18.67
N ASN A 321 8.11 22.47 17.40
CA ASN A 321 6.94 23.01 16.74
C ASN A 321 6.74 22.29 15.41
N TYR A 322 5.50 22.02 15.05
CA TYR A 322 5.10 21.56 13.74
C TYR A 322 4.06 22.54 13.16
N THR A 323 4.27 22.97 11.92
CA THR A 323 3.41 23.93 11.23
C THR A 323 2.99 23.41 9.87
N ASP A 324 1.69 23.20 9.69
CA ASP A 324 1.02 23.03 8.40
C ASP A 324 0.60 24.40 7.90
N THR A 325 1.13 24.83 6.75
CA THR A 325 0.88 26.14 6.17
C THR A 325 -0.35 26.12 5.29
N ALA A 326 -1.25 27.11 5.45
CA ALA A 326 -2.41 27.27 4.58
C ALA A 326 -1.98 27.56 3.13
N ASP A 327 -2.61 26.88 2.17
CA ASP A 327 -2.25 26.97 0.76
C ASP A 327 -2.91 28.19 0.07
N THR A 328 -4.15 28.50 0.37
CA THR A 328 -4.88 29.69 -0.13
C THR A 328 -6.08 29.98 0.75
N GLY A 329 -6.47 31.24 0.92
CA GLY A 329 -7.53 31.89 1.68
C GLY A 329 -8.74 31.14 2.27
N ALA A 330 -8.92 29.87 2.03
CA ALA A 330 -9.97 29.00 2.60
C ALA A 330 -9.45 28.06 3.71
N ASP A 331 -8.15 27.78 3.76
CA ASP A 331 -7.56 26.81 4.66
C ASP A 331 -7.01 27.45 5.93
N TYR A 332 -6.90 26.68 7.00
CA TYR A 332 -6.32 27.14 8.25
C TYR A 332 -4.80 26.91 8.25
N LEU A 333 -4.06 27.92 8.69
CA LEU A 333 -2.73 27.63 9.22
C LEU A 333 -2.88 26.93 10.57
N CYS A 334 -2.25 25.78 10.74
CA CYS A 334 -2.18 25.08 12.00
C CYS A 334 -0.75 24.90 12.45
N SER A 335 -0.41 25.47 13.62
CA SER A 335 0.92 25.37 14.21
C SER A 335 0.84 24.93 15.66
N ILE A 336 1.54 23.87 16.01
CA ILE A 336 1.50 23.24 17.34
C ILE A 336 2.88 23.27 17.96
N CYS A 337 3.03 23.98 19.10
CA CYS A 337 4.20 23.88 19.96
C CYS A 337 4.01 22.77 20.98
N TYR A 338 5.00 21.89 21.14
CA TYR A 338 4.95 20.78 22.08
C TYR A 338 6.30 20.50 22.71
N GLU A 339 6.27 19.93 23.91
CA GLU A 339 7.43 19.34 24.55
C GLU A 339 7.46 17.85 24.29
N GLU A 340 8.49 17.38 23.57
CA GLU A 340 8.73 15.96 23.34
C GLU A 340 9.46 15.37 24.54
N HIS A 341 8.74 14.53 25.29
CA HIS A 341 9.27 13.73 26.38
C HIS A 341 9.44 12.27 25.92
N PRO A 342 10.22 11.44 26.60
CA PRO A 342 10.38 10.03 26.24
C PRO A 342 9.06 9.26 26.11
N GLU A 343 8.07 9.57 26.97
CA GLU A 343 6.78 8.88 27.04
C GLU A 343 5.67 9.48 26.16
N ALA A 344 5.69 10.81 25.89
CA ALA A 344 4.63 11.52 25.18
C ALA A 344 5.06 12.88 24.65
N ASN A 345 4.23 13.48 23.78
CA ASN A 345 4.30 14.85 23.31
C ASN A 345 3.27 15.70 24.06
N TYR A 346 3.73 16.65 24.86
CA TYR A 346 2.88 17.55 25.64
C TYR A 346 2.65 18.85 24.86
N VAL A 347 1.43 19.07 24.38
CA VAL A 347 1.07 20.29 23.63
C VAL A 347 1.06 21.47 24.59
N VAL A 348 1.83 22.51 24.28
CA VAL A 348 1.95 23.71 25.15
C VAL A 348 1.37 24.97 24.53
N ASP A 349 1.27 25.05 23.20
CA ASP A 349 0.60 26.16 22.52
C ASP A 349 0.13 25.75 21.13
N VAL A 350 -0.97 26.38 20.64
CA VAL A 350 -1.56 26.15 19.33
C VAL A 350 -1.92 27.48 18.67
N LEU A 351 -1.50 27.66 17.44
CA LEU A 351 -1.97 28.73 16.54
C LEU A 351 -2.80 28.06 15.44
N TYR A 352 -4.10 28.28 15.46
CA TYR A 352 -5.04 27.79 14.45
C TYR A 352 -5.83 28.97 13.89
N SER A 353 -5.58 29.36 12.63
CA SER A 353 -6.05 30.64 12.13
C SER A 353 -6.22 30.69 10.62
N LYS A 354 -7.34 31.35 10.16
CA LYS A 354 -7.59 31.73 8.75
C LYS A 354 -7.13 33.17 8.41
N LYS A 355 -6.48 33.83 9.33
CA LYS A 355 -6.02 35.21 9.10
C LYS A 355 -4.90 35.24 8.05
N SER A 356 -4.64 36.46 7.52
CA SER A 356 -3.64 36.66 6.48
C SER A 356 -2.25 36.12 6.87
N MET A 357 -1.43 35.84 5.87
CA MET A 357 -0.08 35.32 6.04
C MET A 357 0.78 36.26 6.90
N GLU A 358 0.67 37.58 6.72
CA GLU A 358 1.40 38.56 7.51
C GLU A 358 1.06 38.47 9.00
N TYR A 359 -0.20 38.21 9.32
CA TYR A 359 -0.61 38.02 10.72
C TYR A 359 -0.06 36.72 11.28
N THR A 360 -0.20 35.63 10.53
CA THR A 360 0.21 34.30 10.99
C THR A 360 1.71 34.15 11.12
N GLU A 361 2.51 34.80 10.24
CA GLU A 361 3.96 34.89 10.35
C GLU A 361 4.40 35.55 11.67
N GLN A 362 3.78 36.69 12.01
CA GLN A 362 4.07 37.39 13.25
C GLN A 362 3.65 36.59 14.49
N ALA A 363 2.43 36.05 14.46
CA ALA A 363 1.89 35.26 15.57
C ALA A 363 2.73 34.00 15.83
N LEU A 364 3.13 33.30 14.80
CA LEU A 364 3.99 32.13 14.91
C LEU A 364 5.37 32.52 15.46
N ALA A 365 6.01 33.54 14.92
CA ALA A 365 7.31 34.00 15.41
C ALA A 365 7.30 34.37 16.90
N GLN A 366 6.24 35.05 17.37
CA GLN A 366 6.03 35.37 18.79
C GLN A 366 5.82 34.12 19.64
N MET A 367 5.01 33.16 19.15
CA MET A 367 4.77 31.89 19.83
C MET A 367 6.06 31.09 20.01
N LEU A 368 6.87 30.95 18.94
CA LEU A 368 8.16 30.26 19.00
C LEU A 368 9.13 30.92 20.01
N ALA A 369 9.20 32.25 20.03
CA ALA A 369 10.03 32.99 20.99
C ALA A 369 9.54 32.80 22.44
N LYS A 370 8.22 32.92 22.67
CA LYS A 370 7.60 32.74 24.00
C LYS A 370 7.82 31.31 24.53
N ARG A 371 7.70 30.28 23.67
CA ARG A 371 7.85 28.87 24.06
C ARG A 371 9.29 28.39 24.02
N LYS A 372 10.24 29.22 23.63
CA LYS A 372 11.66 28.89 23.50
C LYS A 372 11.88 27.62 22.67
N THR A 373 11.16 27.54 21.56
CA THR A 373 11.20 26.40 20.65
C THR A 373 12.61 26.15 20.16
N GLU A 374 13.06 24.90 20.18
CA GLU A 374 14.40 24.48 19.73
C GLU A 374 14.38 24.08 18.26
N THR A 375 13.34 23.36 17.82
CA THR A 375 13.18 22.96 16.43
C THR A 375 11.77 23.30 15.94
N CYS A 376 11.69 23.91 14.77
CA CYS A 376 10.45 24.27 14.11
C CYS A 376 10.40 23.59 12.74
N TYR A 377 9.46 22.65 12.55
CA TYR A 377 9.18 21.98 11.28
C TYR A 377 8.07 22.75 10.56
N ILE A 378 8.35 23.23 9.34
CA ILE A 378 7.38 24.01 8.55
C ILE A 378 7.19 23.33 7.20
N GLU A 379 5.94 23.07 6.84
CA GLU A 379 5.60 22.58 5.52
C GLU A 379 5.88 23.65 4.46
N SER A 380 6.60 23.27 3.41
CA SER A 380 7.10 24.18 2.39
C SER A 380 6.39 24.08 1.04
N ASN A 381 5.28 23.34 0.98
CA ASN A 381 4.45 23.25 -0.22
C ASN A 381 3.89 24.65 -0.57
N ASN A 382 3.68 24.91 -1.85
CA ASN A 382 2.91 26.05 -2.39
C ASN A 382 3.18 27.45 -1.77
N GLY A 383 4.44 27.81 -1.56
CA GLY A 383 4.82 29.13 -1.01
C GLY A 383 5.36 29.09 0.43
N GLY A 384 5.30 27.96 1.12
CA GLY A 384 5.77 27.78 2.50
C GLY A 384 7.24 28.14 2.74
N ARG A 385 8.10 28.10 1.71
CA ARG A 385 9.49 28.58 1.82
C ARG A 385 9.59 30.09 2.09
N GLY A 386 8.69 30.89 1.51
CA GLY A 386 8.60 32.32 1.77
C GLY A 386 8.16 32.57 3.20
N PHE A 387 7.09 31.90 3.62
CA PHE A 387 6.56 31.91 4.99
C PHE A 387 7.65 31.57 6.02
N ARG A 388 8.37 30.45 5.84
CA ARG A 388 9.47 30.05 6.72
C ARG A 388 10.52 31.13 6.89
N ARG A 389 11.00 31.73 5.77
CA ARG A 389 12.02 32.80 5.82
C ARG A 389 11.55 34.00 6.62
N ASN A 390 10.30 34.41 6.45
CA ASN A 390 9.73 35.53 7.18
C ASN A 390 9.56 35.22 8.67
N VAL A 391 9.05 34.02 9.02
CA VAL A 391 8.93 33.57 10.42
C VAL A 391 10.31 33.53 11.08
N GLU A 392 11.32 32.98 10.40
CA GLU A 392 12.69 32.95 10.91
C GLU A 392 13.24 34.36 11.18
N ARG A 393 13.10 35.28 10.23
CA ARG A 393 13.52 36.66 10.36
C ARG A 393 12.82 37.37 11.52
N LEU A 394 11.51 37.19 11.65
CA LEU A 394 10.70 37.74 12.75
C LEU A 394 11.06 37.15 14.09
N SER A 395 11.27 35.83 14.17
CA SER A 395 11.68 35.13 15.39
C SER A 395 13.00 35.69 15.94
N ARG A 396 13.97 35.95 15.05
CA ARG A 396 15.24 36.59 15.42
C ARG A 396 15.05 38.03 15.92
N ALA A 397 14.15 38.78 15.29
CA ALA A 397 13.79 40.13 15.74
C ALA A 397 13.15 40.14 17.15
N TYR A 398 12.43 39.08 17.52
CA TYR A 398 11.90 38.86 18.87
C TYR A 398 12.92 38.24 19.85
N GLY A 399 14.20 38.17 19.47
CA GLY A 399 15.27 37.67 20.32
C GLY A 399 15.42 36.14 20.35
N ASN A 400 14.69 35.42 19.52
CA ASN A 400 14.77 33.95 19.44
C ASN A 400 15.81 33.55 18.37
N ASN A 401 17.08 33.45 18.78
CA ASN A 401 18.19 33.08 17.89
C ASN A 401 18.54 31.58 17.95
N LYS A 402 17.81 30.79 18.75
CA LYS A 402 18.13 29.37 19.00
C LYS A 402 17.28 28.38 18.23
N THR A 403 16.13 28.81 17.70
CA THR A 403 15.26 27.90 16.92
C THR A 403 15.93 27.52 15.62
N TYR A 404 16.05 26.20 15.40
CA TYR A 404 16.43 25.61 14.14
C TYR A 404 15.17 25.36 13.28
N PHE A 405 15.17 25.89 12.05
CA PHE A 405 14.04 25.79 11.14
C PHE A 405 14.30 24.72 10.08
N VAL A 406 13.40 23.74 10.02
CA VAL A 406 13.43 22.65 9.05
C VAL A 406 12.25 22.81 8.11
N ASP A 407 12.49 22.94 6.82
CA ASP A 407 11.44 22.89 5.81
C ASP A 407 11.38 21.49 5.18
N PHE A 408 10.16 21.05 4.92
CA PHE A 408 9.89 19.77 4.27
C PHE A 408 8.72 19.88 3.31
N SER A 409 8.65 18.97 2.36
CA SER A 409 7.51 18.85 1.44
C SER A 409 6.70 17.61 1.81
N GLN A 410 5.37 17.77 1.88
CA GLN A 410 4.45 16.66 2.10
C GLN A 410 3.80 16.27 0.78
N THR A 411 3.96 15.01 0.39
CA THR A 411 3.41 14.47 -0.88
C THR A 411 2.37 13.37 -0.66
N LYS A 412 2.23 12.89 0.58
CA LYS A 412 1.26 11.84 0.92
C LYS A 412 -0.14 12.44 1.08
N ASN A 413 -1.16 11.65 0.78
CA ASN A 413 -2.55 12.01 1.03
C ASN A 413 -2.78 12.30 2.52
N LYS A 414 -3.28 13.49 2.87
CA LYS A 414 -3.50 13.94 4.26
C LYS A 414 -4.39 12.97 5.05
N HIS A 415 -5.53 12.56 4.50
CA HIS A 415 -6.45 11.66 5.21
C HIS A 415 -5.81 10.31 5.55
N VAL A 416 -5.04 9.74 4.62
CA VAL A 416 -4.29 8.49 4.84
C VAL A 416 -3.25 8.64 5.95
N ARG A 417 -2.52 9.74 5.95
CA ARG A 417 -1.54 10.08 6.97
C ARG A 417 -2.17 10.16 8.37
N ILE A 418 -3.25 10.95 8.47
CA ILE A 418 -4.02 11.14 9.71
C ILE A 418 -4.54 9.80 10.23
N PHE A 419 -5.15 9.01 9.35
CA PHE A 419 -5.68 7.69 9.72
C PHE A 419 -4.59 6.73 10.21
N THR A 420 -3.48 6.65 9.49
CA THR A 420 -2.37 5.75 9.81
C THR A 420 -1.79 6.03 11.21
N HIS A 421 -1.63 7.31 11.56
CA HIS A 421 -1.03 7.73 12.84
C HIS A 421 -2.05 8.00 13.95
N SER A 422 -3.36 7.84 13.68
CA SER A 422 -4.41 8.20 14.64
C SER A 422 -4.29 7.51 16.00
N ASN A 423 -3.89 6.24 16.02
CA ASN A 423 -3.66 5.50 17.28
C ASN A 423 -2.45 6.03 18.07
N GLU A 424 -1.37 6.36 17.37
CA GLU A 424 -0.18 6.95 18.00
C GLU A 424 -0.48 8.34 18.54
N VAL A 425 -1.21 9.17 17.78
CA VAL A 425 -1.69 10.49 18.22
C VAL A 425 -2.53 10.36 19.50
N ASN A 426 -3.51 9.44 19.53
CA ASN A 426 -4.35 9.22 20.71
C ASN A 426 -3.56 8.77 21.96
N ASN A 427 -2.48 8.01 21.76
CA ASN A 427 -1.72 7.45 22.87
C ASN A 427 -0.61 8.36 23.37
N LEU A 428 0.03 9.12 22.49
CA LEU A 428 1.25 9.86 22.75
C LEU A 428 1.06 11.38 22.84
N VAL A 429 -0.07 11.93 22.38
CA VAL A 429 -0.34 13.37 22.51
C VAL A 429 -1.12 13.63 23.78
N VAL A 430 -0.65 14.60 24.56
CA VAL A 430 -1.25 15.01 25.84
C VAL A 430 -1.49 16.52 25.81
N PHE A 431 -2.72 16.94 26.10
CA PHE A 431 -3.12 18.36 26.09
C PHE A 431 -3.18 18.95 27.49
N PRO A 432 -3.07 20.29 27.66
CA PRO A 432 -3.40 20.91 28.95
C PRO A 432 -4.90 20.72 29.25
N HIS A 433 -5.27 20.66 30.53
CA HIS A 433 -6.65 20.36 30.92
C HIS A 433 -7.69 21.33 30.31
N ASP A 434 -7.32 22.57 30.10
CA ASP A 434 -8.18 23.63 29.55
C ASP A 434 -8.14 23.75 28.02
N TRP A 435 -7.55 22.82 27.30
CA TRP A 435 -7.28 22.93 25.86
C TRP A 435 -8.53 23.16 25.00
N GLU A 436 -9.67 22.58 25.38
CA GLU A 436 -10.92 22.69 24.62
C GLU A 436 -11.50 24.11 24.65
N THR A 437 -11.34 24.78 25.79
CA THR A 437 -11.75 26.18 25.95
C THR A 437 -10.69 27.14 25.43
N ARG A 438 -9.43 26.82 25.64
CA ARG A 438 -8.29 27.64 25.24
C ARG A 438 -8.11 27.73 23.74
N TRP A 439 -8.33 26.62 23.03
CA TRP A 439 -8.22 26.50 21.56
C TRP A 439 -9.49 25.93 20.96
N SER A 440 -10.62 26.57 21.19
CA SER A 440 -11.96 26.02 20.90
C SER A 440 -12.23 25.64 19.44
N GLU A 441 -11.70 26.41 18.47
CA GLU A 441 -11.84 26.08 17.04
C GLU A 441 -10.96 24.87 16.67
N PHE A 442 -9.74 24.82 17.16
CA PHE A 442 -8.85 23.69 16.99
C PHE A 442 -9.45 22.42 17.63
N ALA A 443 -9.93 22.52 18.87
CA ALA A 443 -10.56 21.40 19.56
C ALA A 443 -11.78 20.85 18.80
N ARG A 444 -12.60 21.74 18.26
CA ARG A 444 -13.76 21.35 17.44
C ARG A 444 -13.33 20.62 16.17
N ALA A 445 -12.29 21.09 15.50
CA ALA A 445 -11.75 20.43 14.29
C ALA A 445 -11.21 19.03 14.60
N ILE A 446 -10.47 18.87 15.71
CA ILE A 446 -9.95 17.56 16.14
C ILE A 446 -11.06 16.62 16.57
N LYS A 447 -11.95 17.05 17.47
CA LYS A 447 -13.01 16.19 18.03
C LYS A 447 -14.10 15.84 17.02
N GLY A 448 -14.30 16.67 15.99
CA GLY A 448 -15.28 16.45 14.93
C GLY A 448 -14.77 15.67 13.73
N TYR A 449 -13.48 15.37 13.67
CA TYR A 449 -12.89 14.71 12.50
C TYR A 449 -13.30 13.25 12.42
N ARG A 450 -13.86 12.86 11.28
CA ARG A 450 -14.39 11.51 11.04
C ARG A 450 -13.40 10.63 10.30
N LYS A 451 -13.46 9.33 10.57
CA LYS A 451 -12.64 8.32 9.89
C LYS A 451 -12.98 8.18 8.43
N GLU A 452 -14.25 8.37 8.08
CA GLU A 452 -14.75 8.28 6.73
C GLU A 452 -15.82 9.36 6.49
N GLY A 453 -16.01 9.73 5.21
CA GLY A 453 -16.92 10.78 4.80
C GLY A 453 -16.26 12.14 4.66
N HIS A 454 -17.08 13.18 4.46
CA HIS A 454 -16.57 14.53 4.21
C HIS A 454 -16.21 15.24 5.52
N ASN A 455 -14.92 15.59 5.66
CA ASN A 455 -14.42 16.47 6.71
C ASN A 455 -14.24 17.88 6.16
N ALA A 456 -14.75 18.88 6.87
CA ALA A 456 -14.72 20.27 6.41
C ALA A 456 -13.30 20.84 6.34
N HIS A 457 -12.43 20.44 7.26
CA HIS A 457 -11.04 20.86 7.37
C HIS A 457 -10.20 19.72 7.93
N ASP A 458 -9.01 19.53 7.39
CA ASP A 458 -8.04 18.50 7.83
C ASP A 458 -6.73 19.10 8.40
N ASP A 459 -6.57 20.43 8.38
CA ASP A 459 -5.34 21.12 8.78
C ASP A 459 -4.95 20.85 10.25
N ALA A 460 -5.92 20.83 11.17
CA ALA A 460 -5.67 20.57 12.59
C ALA A 460 -5.27 19.11 12.85
N PRO A 461 -6.00 18.08 12.35
CA PRO A 461 -5.58 16.68 12.41
C PRO A 461 -4.25 16.42 11.72
N ASP A 462 -3.98 17.07 10.59
CA ASP A 462 -2.74 16.90 9.84
C ASP A 462 -1.54 17.44 10.61
N ALA A 463 -1.64 18.65 11.14
CA ALA A 463 -0.59 19.22 11.99
C ALA A 463 -0.35 18.37 13.26
N LEU A 464 -1.43 17.84 13.87
CA LEU A 464 -1.30 16.97 15.03
C LEU A 464 -0.59 15.66 14.70
N THR A 465 -0.89 15.09 13.52
CA THR A 465 -0.19 13.91 12.97
C THR A 465 1.30 14.21 12.78
N GLY A 466 1.63 15.38 12.25
CA GLY A 466 3.01 15.81 12.06
C GLY A 466 3.84 15.82 13.36
N THR A 467 3.23 16.12 14.51
CA THR A 467 3.95 16.07 15.80
C THR A 467 4.43 14.65 16.14
N ILE A 468 3.76 13.62 15.64
CA ILE A 468 4.12 12.21 15.83
C ILE A 468 5.11 11.74 14.77
N GLU A 469 4.91 12.09 13.50
CA GLU A 469 5.83 11.72 12.41
C GLU A 469 7.25 12.25 12.61
N TYR A 470 7.37 13.40 13.28
CA TYR A 470 8.68 14.01 13.59
C TYR A 470 9.21 13.68 14.97
N ARG A 471 8.50 12.86 15.73
CA ARG A 471 8.94 12.39 17.06
C ARG A 471 10.25 11.58 16.92
N GLY A 472 11.20 11.87 17.80
CA GLY A 472 12.50 11.19 17.81
C GLY A 472 13.48 11.62 16.72
N LYS A 473 13.06 12.45 15.75
CA LYS A 473 14.00 12.96 14.74
C LYS A 473 14.95 13.95 15.40
N SER A 474 16.25 13.70 15.25
CA SER A 474 17.29 14.59 15.75
C SER A 474 17.29 15.88 14.93
N SER A 475 17.39 17.04 15.56
CA SER A 475 17.65 18.33 14.91
C SER A 475 19.07 18.47 14.34
N TYR A 476 19.95 17.54 14.69
CA TYR A 476 21.24 17.38 14.06
C TYR A 476 21.10 16.27 13.02
N ASN A 477 21.36 16.58 11.74
CA ASN A 477 21.90 15.57 10.86
C ASN A 477 23.10 14.98 11.59
N GLU A 478 23.05 13.72 11.98
CA GLU A 478 24.27 12.93 12.08
C GLU A 478 24.82 12.94 10.65
N ILE A 479 25.73 13.90 10.40
CA ILE A 479 26.58 13.85 9.22
C ILE A 479 27.26 12.50 9.38
N SER A 480 26.95 11.55 8.52
CA SER A 480 27.59 10.24 8.54
C SER A 480 29.10 10.48 8.48
N GLU A 481 29.87 9.68 9.19
CA GLU A 481 31.35 9.77 9.11
C GLU A 481 31.82 9.77 7.66
N GLU A 482 31.11 9.13 6.73
CA GLU A 482 31.37 9.14 5.29
C GLU A 482 31.15 10.51 4.63
N GLU A 483 30.20 11.34 5.06
CA GLU A 483 30.00 12.72 4.55
C GLU A 483 31.04 13.69 5.13
N LEU A 484 31.44 13.49 6.39
CA LEU A 484 32.54 14.27 6.99
C LEU A 484 33.88 14.02 6.29
N PHE A 485 34.13 12.83 5.79
CA PHE A 485 35.36 12.49 5.06
C PHE A 485 35.31 12.89 3.59
N ARG A 486 34.15 13.12 2.99
CA ARG A 486 34.03 13.55 1.58
C ARG A 486 34.47 14.97 1.32
N ASP A 487 34.29 15.87 2.30
CA ASP A 487 34.71 17.28 2.20
C ASP A 487 36.18 17.51 2.60
N PHE A 488 36.89 16.46 3.03
CA PHE A 488 38.31 16.53 3.40
C PHE A 488 39.25 15.80 2.44
N LEU A 489 38.75 15.16 1.38
CA LEU A 489 39.53 14.54 0.30
C LEU A 489 39.21 15.23 -1.05
#